data_1dd953e361ac99a82291c47dfd68e5ff
#
_entry.id   1dd953e361ac99a82291c47dfd68e5ff
#
_cell.length_a   1.000
_cell.length_b   1.000
_cell.length_c   1.000
_cell.angle_alpha   90.00
_cell.angle_beta   90.00
_cell.angle_gamma   90.00
#
_symmetry.space_group_name_H-M   'P 1'
#
loop_
_entity.id
_entity.type
_entity.pdbx_description
1 polymer ?
#
loop_
_entity_poly.entity_id
_entity_poly.type
_entity_poly.pdbx_seq_one_letter_code
_entity_poly.pdbx_strand_id
1 'polypeptide(L)'
;MKFRREGIVIDAIQLNRGNIAKVCDFLGIPDMGNSWRTMNPLRIDVETPEGTTKANELDWIIRGVEGEYYTCEPDIFEQNYEKED
;
A
#
# COMPACT_ATOMS: atom_id res chain seq x y z
N MET A 1 -5.44 -7.73 1.22
CA MET A 1 -5.24 -8.74 2.30
C MET A 1 -5.61 -8.14 3.64
N LYS A 2 -6.18 -8.92 4.51
CA LYS A 2 -6.58 -8.46 5.83
C LYS A 2 -5.47 -8.62 6.84
N PHE A 3 -5.26 -7.59 7.65
CA PHE A 3 -4.27 -7.59 8.73
C PHE A 3 -4.92 -7.03 9.99
N ARG A 4 -4.33 -7.34 11.13
CA ARG A 4 -4.84 -6.89 12.42
C ARG A 4 -3.76 -6.19 13.23
N ARG A 5 -4.15 -5.09 13.86
CA ARG A 5 -3.31 -4.39 14.82
C ARG A 5 -4.18 -3.98 16.01
N GLU A 6 -3.84 -4.47 17.20
CA GLU A 6 -4.55 -4.12 18.42
C GLU A 6 -6.06 -4.34 18.32
N GLY A 7 -6.46 -5.44 17.70
CA GLY A 7 -7.87 -5.80 17.57
C GLY A 7 -8.61 -5.14 16.40
N ILE A 8 -7.95 -4.23 15.67
CA ILE A 8 -8.54 -3.56 14.52
C ILE A 8 -8.08 -4.26 13.25
N VAL A 9 -9.04 -4.65 12.41
CA VAL A 9 -8.74 -5.29 11.13
C VAL A 9 -8.73 -4.24 10.03
N ILE A 10 -7.67 -4.25 9.22
CA ILE A 10 -7.50 -3.34 8.09
C ILE A 10 -7.15 -4.14 6.83
N ASP A 11 -7.27 -3.49 5.68
CA ASP A 11 -6.77 -4.03 4.43
C ASP A 11 -5.41 -3.42 4.12
N ALA A 12 -4.51 -4.23 3.58
CA ALA A 12 -3.21 -3.73 3.17
C ALA A 12 -2.68 -4.52 1.99
N ILE A 13 -1.82 -3.89 1.21
CA ILE A 13 -1.15 -4.51 0.07
C ILE A 13 0.29 -4.02 0.04
N GLN A 14 1.23 -4.92 -0.25
CA GLN A 14 2.62 -4.54 -0.38
C GLN A 14 2.93 -4.22 -1.84
N LEU A 15 3.56 -3.07 -2.08
CA LEU A 15 3.90 -2.65 -3.43
C LEU A 15 5.09 -3.44 -3.95
N ASN A 16 4.94 -4.09 -5.11
CA ASN A 16 6.06 -4.68 -5.84
C ASN A 16 5.78 -4.60 -7.34
N ARG A 17 6.80 -4.91 -8.13
CA ARG A 17 6.68 -4.78 -9.59
C ARG A 17 5.69 -5.76 -10.21
N GLY A 18 5.45 -6.88 -9.53
CA GLY A 18 4.54 -7.90 -10.04
C GLY A 18 3.07 -7.68 -9.72
N ASN A 19 2.74 -6.69 -8.86
CA ASN A 19 1.36 -6.49 -8.46
C ASN A 19 0.84 -5.07 -8.68
N ILE A 20 1.44 -4.32 -9.58
CA ILE A 20 1.05 -2.92 -9.81
C ILE A 20 -0.42 -2.79 -10.16
N ALA A 21 -0.96 -3.69 -11.00
CA ALA A 21 -2.38 -3.65 -11.34
C ALA A 21 -3.27 -3.80 -10.11
N LYS A 22 -2.91 -4.70 -9.19
CA LYS A 22 -3.66 -4.91 -7.95
C LYS A 22 -3.54 -3.70 -7.02
N VAL A 23 -2.38 -3.06 -6.97
CA VAL A 23 -2.18 -1.84 -6.18
C VAL A 23 -3.06 -0.71 -6.72
N CYS A 24 -3.14 -0.57 -8.04
CA CYS A 24 -4.01 0.44 -8.64
C CYS A 24 -5.47 0.20 -8.31
N ASP A 25 -5.92 -1.06 -8.38
CA ASP A 25 -7.28 -1.42 -7.98
C ASP A 25 -7.52 -1.10 -6.50
N PHE A 26 -6.56 -1.42 -5.66
CA PHE A 26 -6.64 -1.16 -4.22
C PHE A 26 -6.79 0.33 -3.93
N LEU A 27 -6.05 1.16 -4.65
CA LEU A 27 -6.08 2.61 -4.49
C LEU A 27 -7.22 3.29 -5.25
N GLY A 28 -7.88 2.57 -6.16
CA GLY A 28 -8.94 3.15 -6.98
C GLY A 28 -8.42 4.14 -8.02
N ILE A 29 -7.22 3.92 -8.53
CA ILE A 29 -6.60 4.81 -9.52
C ILE A 29 -6.32 4.04 -10.82
N PRO A 30 -6.17 4.75 -11.96
CA PRO A 30 -5.85 4.10 -13.22
C PRO A 30 -4.46 3.45 -13.20
N ASP A 31 -4.33 2.32 -13.90
CA ASP A 31 -3.04 1.68 -14.12
C ASP A 31 -2.31 2.44 -15.22
N MET A 32 -1.12 2.94 -14.93
CA MET A 32 -0.32 3.73 -15.86
C MET A 32 0.49 2.86 -16.83
N GLY A 33 0.25 1.57 -16.85
CA GLY A 33 0.88 0.67 -17.81
C GLY A 33 2.39 0.52 -17.58
N ASN A 34 3.14 0.46 -18.68
CA ASN A 34 4.58 0.22 -18.60
C ASN A 34 5.36 1.33 -17.92
N SER A 35 4.81 2.55 -17.86
CA SER A 35 5.50 3.66 -17.19
C SER A 35 5.84 3.33 -15.74
N TRP A 36 4.92 2.71 -15.04
CA TRP A 36 5.16 2.32 -13.64
C TRP A 36 5.97 1.04 -13.55
N ARG A 37 5.76 0.10 -14.47
CA ARG A 37 6.45 -1.19 -14.44
C ARG A 37 7.93 -1.08 -14.75
N THR A 38 8.32 -0.03 -15.47
CA THR A 38 9.73 0.22 -15.82
C THR A 38 10.36 1.33 -14.98
N MET A 39 9.58 1.96 -14.09
CA MET A 39 10.09 3.02 -13.21
C MET A 39 11.17 2.47 -12.28
N ASN A 40 12.29 3.19 -12.18
CA ASN A 40 13.41 2.78 -11.32
C ASN A 40 14.02 3.99 -10.64
N PRO A 41 13.94 4.10 -9.31
CA PRO A 41 13.24 3.18 -8.40
C PRO A 41 11.72 3.29 -8.52
N LEU A 42 11.03 2.21 -8.18
CA LEU A 42 9.56 2.18 -8.21
C LEU A 42 9.02 2.98 -7.04
N ARG A 43 8.20 3.99 -7.35
CA ARG A 43 7.53 4.83 -6.34
C ARG A 43 6.17 5.25 -6.88
N ILE A 44 5.16 5.16 -6.03
CA ILE A 44 3.79 5.51 -6.38
C ILE A 44 3.27 6.52 -5.36
N ASP A 45 2.64 7.59 -5.84
CA ASP A 45 2.02 8.58 -4.97
C ASP A 45 0.75 8.02 -4.34
N VAL A 46 0.63 8.20 -3.03
CA VAL A 46 -0.54 7.79 -2.27
C VAL A 46 -1.09 9.02 -1.55
N GLU A 47 -2.36 9.31 -1.76
CA GLU A 47 -3.02 10.39 -1.04
C GLU A 47 -3.39 9.91 0.35
N THR A 48 -2.89 10.60 1.37
CA THR A 48 -3.16 10.30 2.78
C THR A 48 -3.86 11.48 3.42
N PRO A 49 -4.45 11.32 4.62
CA PRO A 49 -5.06 12.46 5.32
C PRO A 49 -4.08 13.59 5.60
N GLU A 50 -2.77 13.29 5.63
CA GLU A 50 -1.73 14.29 5.89
C GLU A 50 -1.11 14.85 4.62
N GLY A 51 -1.63 14.47 3.44
CA GLY A 51 -1.12 14.90 2.15
C GLY A 51 -0.60 13.73 1.34
N THR A 52 0.05 14.05 0.22
CA THR A 52 0.60 13.04 -0.68
C THR A 52 1.89 12.46 -0.13
N THR A 53 1.98 11.14 -0.09
CA THR A 53 3.16 10.40 0.35
C THR A 53 3.57 9.44 -0.76
N LYS A 54 4.86 9.14 -0.87
CA LYS A 54 5.34 8.18 -1.85
C LYS A 54 5.51 6.81 -1.21
N ALA A 55 4.91 5.79 -1.84
CA ALA A 55 5.15 4.40 -1.49
C ALA A 55 6.30 3.90 -2.36
N ASN A 56 7.37 3.43 -1.73
CA ASN A 56 8.50 2.83 -2.42
C ASN A 56 8.26 1.34 -2.62
N GLU A 57 9.05 0.73 -3.47
CA GLU A 57 8.97 -0.72 -3.65
C GLU A 57 9.13 -1.42 -2.29
N LEU A 58 8.25 -2.40 -2.02
CA LEU A 58 8.13 -3.17 -0.79
C LEU A 58 7.46 -2.45 0.38
N ASP A 59 7.17 -1.15 0.25
CA ASP A 59 6.34 -0.49 1.25
C ASP A 59 4.93 -1.07 1.23
N TRP A 60 4.27 -1.03 2.38
CA TRP A 60 2.88 -1.43 2.50
C TRP A 60 1.98 -0.22 2.33
N ILE A 61 0.86 -0.43 1.67
CA ILE A 61 -0.20 0.57 1.55
C ILE A 61 -1.37 0.03 2.37
N ILE A 62 -1.83 0.83 3.33
CA ILE A 62 -2.86 0.44 4.28
C ILE A 62 -4.12 1.23 3.97
N ARG A 63 -5.27 0.54 3.95
CA ARG A 63 -6.57 1.21 3.91
C ARG A 63 -7.20 1.06 5.28
N GLY A 64 -7.40 2.20 5.96
CA GLY A 64 -7.99 2.24 7.28
C GLY A 64 -9.49 1.97 7.27
N VAL A 65 -10.07 1.94 8.46
CA VAL A 65 -11.49 1.59 8.64
C VAL A 65 -12.45 2.60 8.02
N GLU A 66 -11.99 3.83 7.80
CA GLU A 66 -12.80 4.88 7.18
C GLU A 66 -12.50 5.04 5.68
N GLY A 67 -11.73 4.15 5.11
CA GLY A 67 -11.36 4.20 3.69
C GLY A 67 -10.17 5.06 3.37
N GLU A 68 -9.52 5.65 4.37
CA GLU A 68 -8.32 6.45 4.19
C GLU A 68 -7.10 5.57 3.93
N TYR A 69 -6.09 6.12 3.25
CA TYR A 69 -4.87 5.38 2.92
C TYR A 69 -3.68 5.91 3.67
N TYR A 70 -2.73 5.00 3.95
CA TYR A 70 -1.45 5.32 4.59
C TYR A 70 -0.36 4.46 3.96
N THR A 71 0.90 4.89 4.10
CA THR A 71 2.05 4.08 3.70
C THR A 71 2.83 3.68 4.95
N CYS A 72 3.50 2.54 4.87
CA CYS A 72 4.27 2.02 6.00
C CYS A 72 5.47 1.24 5.47
N GLU A 73 6.63 1.48 6.06
CA GLU A 73 7.82 0.72 5.70
C GLU A 73 7.66 -0.75 6.07
N PRO A 74 8.30 -1.67 5.29
CA PRO A 74 8.10 -3.11 5.50
C PRO A 74 8.41 -3.57 6.91
N ASP A 75 9.54 -3.12 7.47
CA ASP A 75 9.97 -3.56 8.80
C ASP A 75 8.98 -3.12 9.87
N ILE A 76 8.53 -1.89 9.77
CA ILE A 76 7.58 -1.32 10.73
C ILE A 76 6.23 -2.02 10.61
N PHE A 77 5.80 -2.29 9.38
CA PHE A 77 4.54 -2.99 9.16
C PHE A 77 4.57 -4.39 9.79
N GLU A 78 5.64 -5.14 9.57
CA GLU A 78 5.76 -6.50 10.08
C GLU A 78 5.82 -6.56 11.60
N GLN A 79 6.34 -5.52 12.25
CA GLN A 79 6.39 -5.44 13.70
C GLN A 79 5.03 -5.12 14.33
N ASN A 80 4.15 -4.44 13.61
CA ASN A 80 2.92 -3.89 14.18
C ASN A 80 1.64 -4.58 13.72
N TYR A 81 1.68 -5.33 12.64
CA TYR A 81 0.49 -5.93 12.05
C TYR A 81 0.65 -7.43 11.91
N GLU A 82 -0.43 -8.16 12.18
CA GLU A 82 -0.50 -9.61 12.00
C GLU A 82 -1.49 -9.92 10.91
N LYS A 83 -1.15 -10.90 10.06
CA LYS A 83 -2.05 -11.32 9.00
C LYS A 83 -3.29 -11.96 9.61
N GLU A 84 -4.46 -11.53 9.14
CA GLU A 84 -5.74 -12.07 9.57
C GLU A 84 -6.12 -13.22 8.65
N ASP A 85 -6.34 -14.41 9.21
CA ASP A 85 -6.70 -15.61 8.45
C ASP A 85 -8.21 -15.75 8.30
#